data_40debbc05409d6557ae310a82e897b3a
#
_entry.id   40debbc05409d6557ae310a82e897b3a
#
_cell.length_a   1.000
_cell.length_b   1.000
_cell.length_c   1.000
_cell.angle_alpha   90.00
_cell.angle_beta   90.00
_cell.angle_gamma   90.00
#
_symmetry.space_group_name_H-M   'P 1'
#
loop_
_entity.id
_entity.type
_entity.pdbx_description
1 polymer ?
#
loop_
_entity_poly.entity_id
_entity_poly.type
_entity_poly.pdbx_seq_one_letter_code
_entity_poly.pdbx_strand_id
1 'polypeptide(L)'
;MAKDTRDLILKTSLRLFSEQGYHGTTMRQIAQRANLSLGLAYRYFESKESILEGIIESHDKILKKYLPEKMNPSKNRSELIQFLGGQIVKLVKENEEYLRLYWSLMLQPKIHRLKKRNIHLVNLIFYENSKKIILLLKPNYTEFEVKNLTSAIIGYMINHLTNKREFTLEDFRAYIVYALENT
;
A
#
# COMPACT_ATOMS: atom_id res chain seq x y z
N MET A 1 2.30 2.86 27.12
CA MET A 1 3.73 3.27 27.02
C MET A 1 4.56 2.41 26.04
N ALA A 2 4.79 1.10 26.24
CA ALA A 2 5.67 0.34 25.32
C ALA A 2 5.09 0.22 23.89
N LYS A 3 3.80 -0.02 23.73
CA LYS A 3 3.12 -0.08 22.44
C LYS A 3 3.15 1.26 21.74
N ASP A 4 2.90 2.33 22.46
CA ASP A 4 2.88 3.70 21.91
C ASP A 4 4.26 4.11 21.37
N THR A 5 5.35 3.73 22.07
CA THR A 5 6.72 4.03 21.62
C THR A 5 7.08 3.24 20.37
N ARG A 6 6.71 1.96 20.30
CA ARG A 6 6.90 1.14 19.10
C ARG A 6 6.18 1.73 17.89
N ASP A 7 4.92 2.09 18.06
CA ASP A 7 4.09 2.68 17.02
C ASP A 7 4.61 4.06 16.58
N LEU A 8 5.13 4.87 17.52
CA LEU A 8 5.78 6.13 17.22
C LEU A 8 7.02 5.94 16.34
N ILE A 9 7.88 4.94 16.65
CA ILE A 9 9.06 4.63 15.84
C ILE A 9 8.62 4.20 14.44
N LEU A 10 7.64 3.31 14.29
CA LEU A 10 7.14 2.87 12.99
C LEU A 10 6.60 4.03 12.15
N LYS A 11 5.77 4.88 12.75
CA LYS A 11 5.18 6.05 12.08
C LYS A 11 6.23 7.07 11.65
N THR A 12 7.19 7.38 12.54
CA THR A 12 8.29 8.30 12.24
C THR A 12 9.19 7.75 11.14
N SER A 13 9.48 6.45 11.18
CA SER A 13 10.31 5.79 10.17
C SER A 13 9.63 5.73 8.82
N LEU A 14 8.33 5.41 8.77
CA LEU A 14 7.55 5.43 7.55
C LEU A 14 7.66 6.78 6.85
N ARG A 15 7.46 7.87 7.60
CA ARG A 15 7.57 9.22 7.08
C ARG A 15 8.96 9.52 6.53
N LEU A 16 10.02 9.24 7.31
CA LEU A 16 11.40 9.46 6.86
C LEU A 16 11.75 8.62 5.62
N PHE A 17 11.32 7.35 5.58
CA PHE A 17 11.54 6.48 4.43
C PHE A 17 10.81 6.98 3.18
N SER A 18 9.62 7.55 3.32
CA SER A 18 8.86 8.11 2.20
C SER A 18 9.40 9.46 1.71
N GLU A 19 9.99 10.28 2.60
CA GLU A 19 10.52 11.63 2.29
C GLU A 19 11.91 11.56 1.67
N GLN A 20 12.84 10.80 2.26
CA GLN A 20 14.26 10.78 1.88
C GLN A 20 14.79 9.40 1.42
N GLY A 21 13.91 8.44 1.32
CA GLY A 21 14.21 7.07 0.92
C GLY A 21 14.74 6.19 2.05
N TYR A 22 14.52 4.87 1.89
CA TYR A 22 14.96 3.88 2.88
C TYR A 22 16.48 3.89 3.10
N HIS A 23 17.27 3.93 2.03
CA HIS A 23 18.75 3.90 2.15
C HIS A 23 19.33 5.19 2.71
N GLY A 24 18.70 6.33 2.45
CA GLY A 24 19.11 7.64 2.99
C GLY A 24 18.79 7.85 4.46
N THR A 25 17.97 6.98 5.07
CA THR A 25 17.55 7.10 6.46
C THR A 25 18.41 6.24 7.39
N THR A 26 18.76 6.78 8.57
CA THR A 26 19.55 6.10 9.61
C THR A 26 18.76 5.92 10.90
N MET A 27 19.13 4.94 11.74
CA MET A 27 18.55 4.74 13.08
C MET A 27 18.68 6.00 13.95
N ARG A 28 19.77 6.76 13.82
CA ARG A 28 19.99 8.02 14.55
C ARG A 28 18.96 9.08 14.16
N GLN A 29 18.71 9.26 12.86
CA GLN A 29 17.68 10.20 12.37
C GLN A 29 16.28 9.81 12.84
N ILE A 30 15.97 8.51 12.82
CA ILE A 30 14.69 8.00 13.33
C ILE A 30 14.51 8.32 14.81
N ALA A 31 15.51 8.00 15.64
CA ALA A 31 15.47 8.28 17.08
C ALA A 31 15.33 9.79 17.34
N GLN A 32 16.13 10.62 16.68
CA GLN A 32 16.09 12.08 16.81
C GLN A 32 14.71 12.63 16.41
N ARG A 33 14.16 12.21 15.30
CA ARG A 33 12.85 12.67 14.81
C ARG A 33 11.69 12.21 15.68
N ALA A 34 11.83 11.05 16.33
CA ALA A 34 10.87 10.52 17.30
C ALA A 34 11.05 11.12 18.71
N ASN A 35 12.03 12.01 18.91
CA ASN A 35 12.42 12.54 20.22
C ASN A 35 12.77 11.45 21.26
N LEU A 36 13.52 10.43 20.81
CA LEU A 36 13.96 9.29 21.60
C LEU A 36 15.50 9.23 21.62
N SER A 37 16.05 8.61 22.68
CA SER A 37 17.46 8.23 22.65
C SER A 37 17.71 7.13 21.63
N LEU A 38 18.90 7.10 21.03
CA LEU A 38 19.28 6.06 20.08
C LEU A 38 19.23 4.65 20.73
N GLY A 39 19.68 4.54 22.00
CA GLY A 39 19.61 3.30 22.77
C GLY A 39 18.16 2.80 22.97
N LEU A 40 17.21 3.74 23.19
CA LEU A 40 15.82 3.38 23.30
C LEU A 40 15.25 2.88 21.96
N ALA A 41 15.61 3.50 20.85
CA ALA A 41 15.19 3.01 19.52
C ALA A 41 15.70 1.59 19.26
N TYR A 42 16.96 1.28 19.59
CA TYR A 42 17.52 -0.07 19.45
C TYR A 42 16.89 -1.12 20.39
N ARG A 43 16.32 -0.71 21.51
CA ARG A 43 15.56 -1.64 22.40
C ARG A 43 14.26 -2.15 21.75
N TYR A 44 13.66 -1.39 20.85
CA TYR A 44 12.43 -1.76 20.12
C TYR A 44 12.71 -2.42 18.78
N PHE A 45 13.77 -2.02 18.11
CA PHE A 45 14.11 -2.49 16.77
C PHE A 45 15.62 -2.64 16.61
N GLU A 46 16.08 -3.86 16.40
CA GLU A 46 17.50 -4.19 16.27
C GLU A 46 18.18 -3.51 15.07
N SER A 47 17.40 -3.21 14.04
CA SER A 47 17.92 -2.63 12.80
C SER A 47 16.83 -1.84 12.06
N LYS A 48 17.26 -1.10 11.04
CA LYS A 48 16.36 -0.41 10.11
C LYS A 48 15.48 -1.39 9.32
N GLU A 49 16.00 -2.57 9.03
CA GLU A 49 15.32 -3.67 8.40
C GLU A 49 14.13 -4.16 9.23
N SER A 50 14.34 -4.35 10.54
CA SER A 50 13.27 -4.78 11.46
C SER A 50 12.18 -3.71 11.62
N ILE A 51 12.52 -2.43 11.50
CA ILE A 51 11.53 -1.35 11.42
C ILE A 51 10.71 -1.46 10.13
N LEU A 52 11.37 -1.67 8.99
CA LEU A 52 10.68 -1.82 7.70
C LEU A 52 9.73 -3.02 7.71
N GLU A 53 10.16 -4.15 8.25
CA GLU A 53 9.30 -5.34 8.45
C GLU A 53 8.07 -4.99 9.29
N GLY A 54 8.26 -4.31 10.42
CA GLY A 54 7.16 -3.86 11.28
C GLY A 54 6.19 -2.89 10.58
N ILE A 55 6.68 -2.00 9.71
CA ILE A 55 5.85 -1.13 8.88
C ILE A 55 5.01 -1.97 7.92
N ILE A 56 5.62 -2.90 7.19
CA ILE A 56 4.92 -3.77 6.24
C ILE A 56 3.82 -4.58 6.94
N GLU A 57 4.15 -5.24 8.05
CA GLU A 57 3.18 -6.03 8.81
C GLU A 57 1.99 -5.22 9.34
N SER A 58 2.24 -3.97 9.77
CA SER A 58 1.17 -3.09 10.25
C SER A 58 0.25 -2.64 9.12
N HIS A 59 0.79 -2.36 7.93
CA HIS A 59 0.02 -1.89 6.78
C HIS A 59 -0.73 -3.01 6.06
N ASP A 60 -0.23 -4.23 6.06
CA ASP A 60 -0.99 -5.39 5.54
C ASP A 60 -2.34 -5.56 6.26
N LYS A 61 -2.35 -5.35 7.57
CA LYS A 61 -3.58 -5.39 8.38
C LYS A 61 -4.52 -4.21 8.05
N ILE A 62 -3.94 -3.05 7.75
CA ILE A 62 -4.71 -1.86 7.37
C ILE A 62 -5.31 -2.03 5.97
N LEU A 63 -4.53 -2.46 4.99
CA LEU A 63 -4.98 -2.63 3.60
C LEU A 63 -6.16 -3.60 3.47
N LYS A 64 -6.17 -4.68 4.26
CA LYS A 64 -7.29 -5.64 4.30
C LYS A 64 -8.64 -5.01 4.71
N LYS A 65 -8.65 -3.86 5.38
CA LYS A 65 -9.89 -3.17 5.77
C LYS A 65 -10.60 -2.50 4.59
N TYR A 66 -9.86 -2.15 3.54
CA TYR A 66 -10.43 -1.46 2.36
C TYR A 66 -10.97 -2.43 1.32
N LEU A 67 -10.50 -3.67 1.35
CA LEU A 67 -10.92 -4.71 0.40
C LEU A 67 -11.69 -5.78 1.19
N PRO A 68 -13.02 -5.76 1.18
CA PRO A 68 -13.82 -6.71 1.94
C PRO A 68 -13.61 -8.14 1.43
N GLU A 69 -13.37 -9.08 2.34
CA GLU A 69 -13.24 -10.51 2.02
C GLU A 69 -14.55 -11.10 1.49
N LYS A 70 -15.69 -10.51 1.89
CA LYS A 70 -17.03 -10.88 1.45
C LYS A 70 -17.79 -9.66 0.99
N MET A 71 -18.32 -9.70 -0.20
CA MET A 71 -19.19 -8.66 -0.70
C MET A 71 -20.63 -8.90 -0.26
N ASN A 72 -21.38 -7.84 0.01
CA ASN A 72 -22.79 -7.96 0.33
C ASN A 72 -23.57 -8.37 -0.92
N PRO A 73 -24.18 -9.58 -0.94
CA PRO A 73 -24.88 -10.10 -2.12
C PRO A 73 -26.17 -9.32 -2.46
N SER A 74 -26.62 -8.42 -1.58
CA SER A 74 -27.83 -7.61 -1.82
C SER A 74 -27.54 -6.35 -2.64
N LYS A 75 -26.30 -5.99 -2.94
CA LYS A 75 -25.96 -4.85 -3.80
C LYS A 75 -25.99 -5.27 -5.27
N ASN A 76 -26.56 -4.41 -6.11
CA ASN A 76 -26.43 -4.59 -7.55
C ASN A 76 -24.97 -4.34 -7.99
N ARG A 77 -24.62 -4.80 -9.20
CA ARG A 77 -23.25 -4.72 -9.74
C ARG A 77 -22.70 -3.29 -9.78
N SER A 78 -23.52 -2.32 -10.21
CA SER A 78 -23.10 -0.92 -10.32
C SER A 78 -22.81 -0.31 -8.93
N GLU A 79 -23.69 -0.53 -7.95
CA GLU A 79 -23.43 -0.08 -6.56
C GLU A 79 -22.14 -0.68 -5.97
N LEU A 80 -21.85 -1.93 -6.32
CA LEU A 80 -20.65 -2.60 -5.88
C LEU A 80 -19.40 -2.00 -6.49
N ILE A 81 -19.42 -1.69 -7.79
CA ILE A 81 -18.33 -1.02 -8.51
C ILE A 81 -18.08 0.38 -7.92
N GLN A 82 -19.13 1.16 -7.69
CA GLN A 82 -19.03 2.48 -7.08
C GLN A 82 -18.42 2.42 -5.68
N PHE A 83 -18.86 1.45 -4.88
CA PHE A 83 -18.32 1.20 -3.53
C PHE A 83 -16.83 0.85 -3.59
N LEU A 84 -16.43 -0.07 -4.46
CA LEU A 84 -15.02 -0.49 -4.61
C LEU A 84 -14.13 0.66 -5.09
N GLY A 85 -14.59 1.45 -6.08
CA GLY A 85 -13.89 2.64 -6.53
C GLY A 85 -13.64 3.61 -5.36
N GLY A 86 -14.65 3.85 -4.53
CA GLY A 86 -14.54 4.65 -3.31
C GLY A 86 -13.54 4.08 -2.30
N GLN A 87 -13.54 2.77 -2.07
CA GLN A 87 -12.61 2.11 -1.13
C GLN A 87 -11.16 2.18 -1.61
N ILE A 88 -10.91 1.99 -2.91
CA ILE A 88 -9.55 2.10 -3.48
C ILE A 88 -9.03 3.53 -3.36
N VAL A 89 -9.85 4.53 -3.68
CA VAL A 89 -9.48 5.95 -3.51
C VAL A 89 -9.19 6.27 -2.04
N LYS A 90 -10.03 5.80 -1.13
CA LYS A 90 -9.84 5.98 0.31
C LYS A 90 -8.54 5.32 0.78
N LEU A 91 -8.26 4.10 0.31
CA LEU A 91 -7.00 3.41 0.58
C LEU A 91 -5.80 4.24 0.15
N VAL A 92 -5.80 4.76 -1.08
CA VAL A 92 -4.70 5.59 -1.59
C VAL A 92 -4.54 6.86 -0.76
N LYS A 93 -5.64 7.58 -0.50
CA LYS A 93 -5.64 8.84 0.26
C LYS A 93 -5.11 8.68 1.69
N GLU A 94 -5.52 7.62 2.37
CA GLU A 94 -5.18 7.41 3.79
C GLU A 94 -3.83 6.72 4.00
N ASN A 95 -3.24 6.12 2.95
CA ASN A 95 -1.98 5.35 3.05
C ASN A 95 -0.90 5.82 2.07
N GLU A 96 -0.95 7.07 1.65
CA GLU A 96 -0.07 7.61 0.62
C GLU A 96 1.42 7.46 0.95
N GLU A 97 1.84 7.79 2.18
CA GLU A 97 3.23 7.65 2.63
C GLU A 97 3.72 6.20 2.51
N TYR A 98 2.87 5.25 2.91
CA TYR A 98 3.18 3.83 2.79
C TYR A 98 3.28 3.37 1.32
N LEU A 99 2.34 3.79 0.48
CA LEU A 99 2.34 3.44 -0.94
C LEU A 99 3.55 4.02 -1.67
N ARG A 100 3.96 5.25 -1.34
CA ARG A 100 5.21 5.85 -1.85
C ARG A 100 6.43 5.03 -1.45
N LEU A 101 6.56 4.70 -0.16
CA LEU A 101 7.64 3.83 0.31
C LEU A 101 7.61 2.49 -0.42
N TYR A 102 6.46 1.85 -0.47
CA TYR A 102 6.30 0.53 -1.09
C TYR A 102 6.77 0.52 -2.55
N TRP A 103 6.26 1.45 -3.39
CA TRP A 103 6.66 1.51 -4.79
C TRP A 103 8.11 1.93 -4.98
N SER A 104 8.63 2.83 -4.15
CA SER A 104 10.05 3.20 -4.18
C SER A 104 10.96 2.00 -3.92
N LEU A 105 10.56 1.11 -3.03
CA LEU A 105 11.28 -0.12 -2.73
C LEU A 105 11.15 -1.14 -3.86
N MET A 106 9.95 -1.31 -4.43
CA MET A 106 9.71 -2.29 -5.51
C MET A 106 10.53 -2.01 -6.77
N LEU A 107 10.79 -0.74 -7.07
CA LEU A 107 11.56 -0.32 -8.23
C LEU A 107 13.09 -0.43 -8.04
N GLN A 108 13.57 -0.78 -6.83
CA GLN A 108 15.01 -0.88 -6.57
C GLN A 108 15.57 -2.28 -6.89
N PRO A 109 16.63 -2.39 -7.74
CA PRO A 109 17.19 -3.69 -8.12
C PRO A 109 17.72 -4.52 -6.94
N LYS A 110 18.18 -3.86 -5.87
CA LYS A 110 18.78 -4.50 -4.69
C LYS A 110 17.76 -4.93 -3.61
N ILE A 111 16.49 -4.63 -3.78
CA ILE A 111 15.45 -5.01 -2.82
C ILE A 111 15.34 -6.54 -2.67
N HIS A 112 15.83 -7.30 -3.64
CA HIS A 112 15.87 -8.76 -3.56
C HIS A 112 16.63 -9.32 -2.34
N ARG A 113 17.53 -8.53 -1.73
CA ARG A 113 18.21 -8.91 -0.48
C ARG A 113 17.30 -8.76 0.76
N LEU A 114 16.38 -7.80 0.74
CA LEU A 114 15.33 -7.64 1.74
C LEU A 114 14.17 -8.63 1.53
N LYS A 115 14.16 -9.34 0.40
CA LYS A 115 13.11 -10.31 -0.01
C LYS A 115 12.97 -11.53 0.90
N LYS A 116 13.78 -11.70 1.92
CA LYS A 116 13.78 -12.99 2.63
C LYS A 116 12.48 -13.31 3.34
N ARG A 117 11.55 -12.36 3.59
CA ARG A 117 10.27 -12.73 4.23
C ARG A 117 8.98 -12.01 3.82
N ASN A 118 8.92 -10.69 3.58
CA ASN A 118 7.59 -10.03 3.58
C ASN A 118 7.24 -9.15 2.36
N ILE A 119 8.20 -8.61 1.60
CA ILE A 119 7.88 -7.69 0.49
C ILE A 119 7.25 -8.43 -0.71
N HIS A 120 7.61 -9.68 -0.92
CA HIS A 120 7.01 -10.52 -1.97
C HIS A 120 5.54 -10.87 -1.66
N LEU A 121 5.21 -11.00 -0.37
CA LEU A 121 3.86 -11.25 0.10
C LEU A 121 2.92 -10.07 -0.19
N VAL A 122 3.39 -8.83 -0.10
CA VAL A 122 2.52 -7.66 -0.31
C VAL A 122 2.08 -7.54 -1.77
N ASN A 123 2.97 -7.75 -2.74
CA ASN A 123 2.60 -7.81 -4.17
C ASN A 123 1.61 -8.93 -4.45
N LEU A 124 1.88 -10.11 -3.90
CA LEU A 124 1.02 -11.27 -4.06
C LEU A 124 -0.36 -11.02 -3.43
N ILE A 125 -0.40 -10.48 -2.21
CA ILE A 125 -1.65 -10.18 -1.51
C ILE A 125 -2.44 -9.10 -2.25
N PHE A 126 -1.80 -8.04 -2.74
CA PHE A 126 -2.48 -6.99 -3.49
C PHE A 126 -3.04 -7.53 -4.81
N TYR A 127 -2.24 -8.29 -5.56
CA TYR A 127 -2.67 -8.91 -6.80
C TYR A 127 -3.78 -9.93 -6.57
N GLU A 128 -3.64 -10.84 -5.62
CA GLU A 128 -4.63 -11.87 -5.33
C GLU A 128 -5.97 -11.29 -4.82
N ASN A 129 -5.92 -10.23 -4.00
CA ASN A 129 -7.14 -9.55 -3.58
C ASN A 129 -7.81 -8.81 -4.75
N SER A 130 -7.03 -8.13 -5.60
CA SER A 130 -7.56 -7.49 -6.82
C SER A 130 -8.17 -8.51 -7.77
N LYS A 131 -7.49 -9.65 -7.99
CA LYS A 131 -7.98 -10.76 -8.81
C LYS A 131 -9.32 -11.30 -8.30
N LYS A 132 -9.45 -11.55 -7.00
CA LYS A 132 -10.71 -12.03 -6.40
C LYS A 132 -11.86 -11.05 -6.66
N ILE A 133 -11.61 -9.75 -6.47
CA ILE A 133 -12.61 -8.70 -6.67
C ILE A 133 -13.00 -8.59 -8.14
N ILE A 134 -12.02 -8.57 -9.04
CA ILE A 134 -12.24 -8.48 -10.48
C ILE A 134 -13.05 -9.69 -10.96
N LEU A 135 -12.66 -10.91 -10.58
CA LEU A 135 -13.36 -12.13 -10.97
C LEU A 135 -14.76 -12.25 -10.37
N LEU A 136 -15.00 -11.64 -9.21
CA LEU A 136 -16.37 -11.58 -8.66
C LEU A 136 -17.29 -10.68 -9.50
N LEU A 137 -16.76 -9.57 -10.04
CA LEU A 137 -17.49 -8.66 -10.92
C LEU A 137 -17.56 -9.15 -12.37
N LYS A 138 -16.54 -9.86 -12.80
CA LYS A 138 -16.32 -10.36 -14.16
C LYS A 138 -15.83 -11.81 -14.12
N PRO A 139 -16.72 -12.79 -13.87
CA PRO A 139 -16.32 -14.20 -13.67
C PRO A 139 -15.63 -14.83 -14.89
N ASN A 140 -15.91 -14.31 -16.08
CA ASN A 140 -15.38 -14.83 -17.34
C ASN A 140 -14.05 -14.21 -17.76
N TYR A 141 -13.46 -13.30 -16.94
CA TYR A 141 -12.18 -12.72 -17.26
C TYR A 141 -11.07 -13.77 -17.24
N THR A 142 -10.24 -13.71 -18.27
CA THR A 142 -9.00 -14.46 -18.33
C THR A 142 -7.97 -13.88 -17.38
N GLU A 143 -6.94 -14.65 -17.06
CA GLU A 143 -5.83 -14.13 -16.24
C GLU A 143 -5.12 -12.95 -16.88
N PHE A 144 -5.09 -12.88 -18.22
CA PHE A 144 -4.52 -11.75 -18.96
C PHE A 144 -5.33 -10.46 -18.73
N GLU A 145 -6.65 -10.52 -18.80
CA GLU A 145 -7.53 -9.36 -18.56
C GLU A 145 -7.44 -8.88 -17.12
N VAL A 146 -7.39 -9.80 -16.16
CA VAL A 146 -7.17 -9.47 -14.74
C VAL A 146 -5.84 -8.75 -14.54
N LYS A 147 -4.76 -9.26 -15.15
CA LYS A 147 -3.43 -8.60 -15.09
C LYS A 147 -3.45 -7.21 -15.72
N ASN A 148 -4.06 -7.07 -16.87
CA ASN A 148 -4.17 -5.77 -17.56
C ASN A 148 -4.91 -4.74 -16.71
N LEU A 149 -6.08 -5.10 -16.19
CA LEU A 149 -6.87 -4.18 -15.36
C LEU A 149 -6.15 -3.82 -14.06
N THR A 150 -5.55 -4.80 -13.39
CA THR A 150 -4.77 -4.57 -12.17
C THR A 150 -3.57 -3.64 -12.47
N SER A 151 -2.85 -3.88 -13.56
CA SER A 151 -1.70 -3.05 -13.96
C SER A 151 -2.10 -1.62 -14.27
N ALA A 152 -3.23 -1.43 -14.93
CA ALA A 152 -3.74 -0.10 -15.25
C ALA A 152 -4.15 0.69 -13.99
N ILE A 153 -4.83 0.05 -13.03
CA ILE A 153 -5.18 0.64 -11.74
C ILE A 153 -3.91 1.03 -10.96
N ILE A 154 -2.91 0.14 -10.93
CA ILE A 154 -1.63 0.41 -10.29
C ILE A 154 -0.91 1.57 -10.99
N GLY A 155 -0.88 1.58 -12.32
CA GLY A 155 -0.28 2.66 -13.10
C GLY A 155 -0.89 4.02 -12.79
N TYR A 156 -2.22 4.12 -12.73
CA TYR A 156 -2.89 5.35 -12.34
C TYR A 156 -2.55 5.78 -10.91
N MET A 157 -2.54 4.84 -9.98
CA MET A 157 -2.16 5.10 -8.59
C MET A 157 -0.73 5.65 -8.48
N ILE A 158 0.24 5.07 -9.20
CA ILE A 158 1.63 5.56 -9.22
C ILE A 158 1.69 6.98 -9.81
N ASN A 159 0.97 7.24 -10.91
CA ASN A 159 0.87 8.56 -11.50
C ASN A 159 0.28 9.58 -10.52
N HIS A 160 -0.79 9.23 -9.80
CA HIS A 160 -1.32 10.10 -8.74
C HIS A 160 -0.28 10.37 -7.65
N LEU A 161 0.45 9.36 -7.19
CA LEU A 161 1.48 9.54 -6.16
C LEU A 161 2.64 10.44 -6.61
N THR A 162 2.91 10.53 -7.90
CA THR A 162 4.00 11.34 -8.47
C THR A 162 3.56 12.71 -8.98
N ASN A 163 2.35 12.83 -9.51
CA ASN A 163 1.81 14.06 -10.09
C ASN A 163 0.30 14.23 -9.79
N LYS A 164 -0.01 14.67 -8.58
CA LYS A 164 -1.39 14.85 -8.10
C LYS A 164 -2.21 15.91 -8.84
N ARG A 165 -1.55 16.86 -9.52
CA ARG A 165 -2.25 17.93 -10.26
C ARG A 165 -2.87 17.39 -11.53
N GLU A 166 -2.19 16.50 -12.20
CA GLU A 166 -2.62 15.92 -13.48
C GLU A 166 -3.42 14.62 -13.28
N PHE A 167 -3.09 13.84 -12.24
CA PHE A 167 -3.77 12.58 -11.89
C PHE A 167 -4.49 12.72 -10.56
N THR A 168 -5.70 13.26 -10.55
CA THR A 168 -6.47 13.50 -9.34
C THR A 168 -7.07 12.19 -8.78
N LEU A 169 -7.47 12.20 -7.50
CA LEU A 169 -8.20 11.06 -6.91
C LEU A 169 -9.62 10.93 -7.49
N GLU A 170 -10.19 12.02 -7.97
CA GLU A 170 -11.50 12.03 -8.63
C GLU A 170 -11.42 11.32 -9.98
N ASP A 171 -10.44 11.68 -10.82
CA ASP A 171 -10.19 10.99 -12.08
C ASP A 171 -9.81 9.53 -11.88
N PHE A 172 -9.05 9.23 -10.83
CA PHE A 172 -8.71 7.85 -10.48
C PHE A 172 -9.96 7.03 -10.15
N ARG A 173 -10.88 7.60 -9.37
CA ARG A 173 -12.16 6.95 -9.09
C ARG A 173 -12.98 6.73 -10.36
N ALA A 174 -13.09 7.77 -11.19
CA ALA A 174 -13.80 7.69 -12.46
C ALA A 174 -13.21 6.62 -13.36
N TYR A 175 -11.87 6.55 -13.45
CA TYR A 175 -11.17 5.51 -14.20
C TYR A 175 -11.48 4.09 -13.69
N ILE A 176 -11.42 3.86 -12.36
CA ILE A 176 -11.71 2.54 -11.78
C ILE A 176 -13.15 2.12 -12.12
N VAL A 177 -14.11 3.01 -11.94
CA VAL A 177 -15.51 2.75 -12.23
C VAL A 177 -15.69 2.44 -13.73
N TYR A 178 -15.17 3.28 -14.61
CA TYR A 178 -15.20 3.08 -16.05
C TYR A 178 -14.60 1.72 -16.45
N ALA A 179 -13.42 1.41 -15.94
CA ALA A 179 -12.72 0.17 -16.26
C ALA A 179 -13.48 -1.08 -15.79
N LEU A 180 -14.15 -1.02 -14.63
CA LEU A 180 -14.94 -2.12 -14.11
C LEU A 180 -16.33 -2.25 -14.75
N GLU A 181 -16.89 -1.17 -15.30
CA GLU A 181 -18.19 -1.19 -15.98
C GLU A 181 -18.09 -1.61 -17.45
N ASN A 182 -17.06 -1.14 -18.17
CA ASN A 182 -16.98 -1.22 -19.64
C ASN A 182 -16.04 -2.31 -20.18
N THR A 183 -15.32 -2.99 -19.33
CA THR A 183 -14.56 -4.18 -19.66
C THR A 183 -15.26 -5.41 -19.07
#